data_96b8fb0ab3c3e2a5f635705bd279ef25
#
_entry.id   96b8fb0ab3c3e2a5f635705bd279ef25
#
_cell.length_a   1.000
_cell.length_b   1.000
_cell.length_c   1.000
_cell.angle_alpha   90.00
_cell.angle_beta   90.00
_cell.angle_gamma   90.00
#
_symmetry.space_group_name_H-M   'P 1'
#
loop_
_entity.id
_entity.type
_entity.pdbx_description
1 polymer ?
#
loop_
_entity_poly.entity_id
_entity_poly.type
_entity_poly.pdbx_seq_one_letter_code
_entity_poly.pdbx_strand_id
1 'polypeptide(L)'
;MTNITFIDLEVNPVNRQILDMGAIRNDGVPFHANSPAQFIQFITQTEYIGGHNILNHDLKYIIPLFQQTGYIQPKTIDTLYLSPLLFPAKPYHHLLKDDKLQTDSLNNPLNDSMKAHELFLAEVEAFGRLDEDLKYIYYSLLHPTDEFKSFFDFIAYTIPFGKYDNPETVIRRRFAKEVCEHAQLENYISRAPIELAYCLALINCRDRYSITPPWVLHNFPRVESIMYVLRNTPCLTGCVYCNQAFDIHR
;
A
#
# COMPACT_ATOMS: atom_id res chain seq x y z
N MET A 1 21.01 -9.19 -3.54
CA MET A 1 19.55 -9.01 -3.47
C MET A 1 19.25 -8.38 -2.12
N THR A 2 18.39 -7.37 -2.10
CA THR A 2 17.95 -6.73 -0.85
C THR A 2 17.21 -7.76 0.01
N ASN A 3 17.60 -7.89 1.29
CA ASN A 3 17.03 -8.92 2.17
C ASN A 3 15.77 -8.42 2.86
N ILE A 4 14.69 -9.20 2.78
CA ILE A 4 13.42 -8.94 3.45
C ILE A 4 12.90 -10.21 4.13
N THR A 5 12.29 -10.03 5.30
CA THR A 5 11.57 -11.08 6.02
C THR A 5 10.09 -10.70 6.14
N PHE A 6 9.19 -11.54 5.67
CA PHE A 6 7.75 -11.38 5.87
C PHE A 6 7.35 -12.00 7.19
N ILE A 7 6.49 -11.30 7.93
CA ILE A 7 6.06 -11.68 9.27
C ILE A 7 4.55 -11.63 9.42
N ASP A 8 4.03 -12.40 10.34
CA ASP A 8 2.67 -12.33 10.85
C ASP A 8 2.64 -12.78 12.31
N LEU A 9 1.74 -12.19 13.10
CA LEU A 9 1.58 -12.48 14.54
C LEU A 9 0.15 -12.89 14.85
N GLU A 10 0.00 -13.97 15.59
CA GLU A 10 -1.24 -14.28 16.26
C GLU A 10 -1.26 -13.70 17.67
N VAL A 11 -2.26 -12.88 17.94
CA VAL A 11 -2.38 -12.12 19.18
C VAL A 11 -3.71 -12.40 19.86
N ASN A 12 -3.67 -12.63 21.16
CA ASN A 12 -4.89 -12.79 21.95
C ASN A 12 -5.68 -11.46 22.00
N PRO A 13 -6.92 -11.43 21.51
CA PRO A 13 -7.69 -10.18 21.43
C PRO A 13 -8.08 -9.59 22.79
N VAL A 14 -8.08 -10.40 23.84
CA VAL A 14 -8.48 -9.98 25.20
C VAL A 14 -7.33 -9.36 25.97
N ASN A 15 -6.21 -10.08 26.07
CA ASN A 15 -5.07 -9.66 26.88
C ASN A 15 -3.88 -9.12 26.07
N ARG A 16 -4.00 -9.09 24.72
CA ARG A 16 -3.01 -8.57 23.78
C ARG A 16 -1.63 -9.27 23.85
N GLN A 17 -1.57 -10.47 24.36
CA GLN A 17 -0.35 -11.28 24.36
C GLN A 17 -0.14 -11.92 23.00
N ILE A 18 1.10 -11.94 22.54
CA ILE A 18 1.50 -12.70 21.35
C ILE A 18 1.38 -14.19 21.68
N LEU A 19 0.60 -14.91 20.90
CA LEU A 19 0.37 -16.35 21.03
C LEU A 19 1.32 -17.15 20.17
N ASP A 20 1.55 -16.66 18.94
CA ASP A 20 2.36 -17.35 17.95
C ASP A 20 2.98 -16.35 16.98
N MET A 21 4.11 -16.71 16.35
CA MET A 21 4.85 -15.85 15.44
C MET A 21 5.35 -16.66 14.26
N GLY A 22 5.00 -16.20 13.06
CA GLY A 22 5.45 -16.76 11.80
C GLY A 22 6.30 -15.77 11.02
N ALA A 23 7.30 -16.27 10.33
CA ALA A 23 8.07 -15.47 9.40
C ALA A 23 8.65 -16.31 8.26
N ILE A 24 8.89 -15.67 7.11
CA ILE A 24 9.56 -16.24 5.95
C ILE A 24 10.54 -15.22 5.37
N ARG A 25 11.80 -15.59 5.21
CA ARG A 25 12.75 -14.76 4.47
C ARG A 25 12.62 -14.96 2.96
N ASN A 26 13.02 -13.97 2.20
CA ASN A 26 12.99 -14.05 0.74
C ASN A 26 13.91 -15.12 0.13
N ASP A 27 14.82 -15.73 0.91
CA ASP A 27 15.62 -16.91 0.54
C ASP A 27 14.91 -18.25 0.82
N GLY A 28 13.66 -18.18 1.32
CA GLY A 28 12.84 -19.36 1.61
C GLY A 28 13.03 -19.96 3.01
N VAL A 29 13.84 -19.34 3.88
CA VAL A 29 14.05 -19.84 5.25
C VAL A 29 12.86 -19.44 6.13
N PRO A 30 12.09 -20.42 6.67
CA PRO A 30 10.95 -20.17 7.53
C PRO A 30 11.36 -20.04 8.99
N PHE A 31 10.52 -19.34 9.75
CA PHE A 31 10.52 -19.32 11.21
C PHE A 31 9.09 -19.47 11.73
N HIS A 32 8.91 -20.34 12.73
CA HIS A 32 7.63 -20.52 13.39
C HIS A 32 7.88 -20.92 14.85
N ALA A 33 7.60 -20.03 15.78
CA ALA A 33 7.73 -20.28 17.20
C ALA A 33 7.03 -19.19 18.03
N ASN A 34 6.83 -19.48 19.31
CA ASN A 34 6.27 -18.54 20.28
C ASN A 34 7.33 -17.86 21.18
N SER A 35 8.59 -17.82 20.74
CA SER A 35 9.71 -17.18 21.45
C SER A 35 10.00 -15.80 20.90
N PRO A 36 9.61 -14.69 21.56
CA PRO A 36 9.87 -13.33 21.09
C PRO A 36 11.35 -13.03 20.85
N ALA A 37 12.25 -13.55 21.71
CA ALA A 37 13.68 -13.31 21.57
C ALA A 37 14.26 -13.95 20.30
N GLN A 38 13.86 -15.19 19.99
CA GLN A 38 14.28 -15.88 18.76
C GLN A 38 13.66 -15.22 17.52
N PHE A 39 12.43 -14.78 17.61
CA PHE A 39 11.76 -14.06 16.53
C PHE A 39 12.49 -12.76 16.20
N ILE A 40 12.77 -11.91 17.18
CA ILE A 40 13.52 -10.67 16.96
C ILE A 40 14.91 -10.97 16.37
N GLN A 41 15.61 -11.96 16.90
CA GLN A 41 16.91 -12.38 16.35
C GLN A 41 16.80 -12.82 14.88
N PHE A 42 15.71 -13.48 14.50
CA PHE A 42 15.49 -13.92 13.13
C PHE A 42 15.19 -12.74 12.18
N ILE A 43 14.26 -11.86 12.55
CA ILE A 43 13.83 -10.76 11.67
C ILE A 43 14.87 -9.64 11.55
N THR A 44 15.79 -9.50 12.51
CA THR A 44 16.90 -8.53 12.44
C THR A 44 18.05 -8.96 11.54
N GLN A 45 18.00 -10.16 10.96
CA GLN A 45 18.98 -10.60 9.96
C GLN A 45 18.75 -9.98 8.57
N THR A 46 17.63 -9.25 8.39
CA THR A 46 17.28 -8.60 7.14
C THR A 46 17.15 -7.08 7.31
N GLU A 47 17.38 -6.34 6.24
CA GLU A 47 17.24 -4.87 6.24
C GLU A 47 15.77 -4.44 6.27
N TYR A 48 14.89 -5.28 5.73
CA TYR A 48 13.45 -5.00 5.63
C TYR A 48 12.64 -6.10 6.30
N ILE A 49 11.50 -5.68 6.86
CA ILE A 49 10.40 -6.58 7.23
C ILE A 49 9.16 -6.21 6.43
N GLY A 50 8.43 -7.23 5.98
CA GLY A 50 7.16 -7.09 5.28
C GLY A 50 6.04 -7.81 6.00
N GLY A 51 4.81 -7.43 5.73
CA GLY A 51 3.62 -8.10 6.24
C GLY A 51 2.36 -7.51 5.65
N HIS A 52 1.23 -8.14 5.92
CA HIS A 52 -0.07 -7.65 5.48
C HIS A 52 -0.78 -6.95 6.64
N ASN A 53 -0.99 -5.64 6.54
CA ASN A 53 -1.47 -4.78 7.64
C ASN A 53 -0.47 -4.65 8.82
N ILE A 54 0.80 -4.87 8.54
CA ILE A 54 1.87 -4.86 9.54
C ILE A 54 1.97 -3.52 10.28
N LEU A 55 1.76 -2.39 9.58
CA LEU A 55 1.81 -1.04 10.15
C LEU A 55 0.75 -0.82 11.23
N ASN A 56 -0.46 -1.35 11.03
CA ASN A 56 -1.56 -1.16 11.95
C ASN A 56 -1.72 -2.28 12.97
N HIS A 57 -1.12 -3.45 12.73
CA HIS A 57 -1.27 -4.62 13.59
C HIS A 57 0.04 -5.04 14.24
N ASP A 58 0.94 -5.69 13.52
CA ASP A 58 2.08 -6.40 14.10
C ASP A 58 3.11 -5.47 14.74
N LEU A 59 3.38 -4.30 14.16
CA LEU A 59 4.34 -3.35 14.70
C LEU A 59 4.04 -2.92 16.13
N LYS A 60 2.77 -2.84 16.52
CA LYS A 60 2.36 -2.47 17.89
C LYS A 60 2.92 -3.45 18.93
N TYR A 61 3.12 -4.70 18.54
CA TYR A 61 3.60 -5.75 19.44
C TYR A 61 5.11 -5.95 19.34
N ILE A 62 5.72 -5.75 18.19
CA ILE A 62 7.15 -5.99 18.00
C ILE A 62 8.03 -4.77 18.33
N ILE A 63 7.54 -3.54 18.21
CA ILE A 63 8.29 -2.34 18.59
C ILE A 63 8.78 -2.40 20.05
N PRO A 64 7.95 -2.78 21.05
CA PRO A 64 8.42 -2.93 22.42
C PRO A 64 9.52 -4.00 22.57
N LEU A 65 9.50 -5.07 21.77
CA LEU A 65 10.52 -6.12 21.78
C LEU A 65 11.87 -5.61 21.25
N PHE A 66 11.87 -4.76 20.21
CA PHE A 66 13.09 -4.09 19.74
C PHE A 66 13.69 -3.20 20.82
N GLN A 67 12.84 -2.42 21.51
CA GLN A 67 13.28 -1.54 22.60
C GLN A 67 13.90 -2.33 23.76
N GLN A 68 13.35 -3.50 24.09
CA GLN A 68 13.86 -4.35 25.16
C GLN A 68 15.17 -5.05 24.80
N THR A 69 15.31 -5.46 23.54
CA THR A 69 16.48 -6.22 23.07
C THR A 69 17.64 -5.35 22.60
N GLY A 70 17.39 -4.05 22.33
CA GLY A 70 18.36 -3.13 21.78
C GLY A 70 18.72 -3.35 20.30
N TYR A 71 18.01 -4.25 19.60
CA TYR A 71 18.16 -4.40 18.15
C TYR A 71 17.55 -3.22 17.39
N ILE A 72 18.13 -2.88 16.25
CA ILE A 72 17.59 -1.88 15.34
C ILE A 72 16.40 -2.49 14.58
N GLN A 73 15.27 -1.80 14.60
CA GLN A 73 14.10 -2.21 13.81
C GLN A 73 14.41 -2.11 12.31
N PRO A 74 14.17 -3.19 11.52
CA PRO A 74 14.26 -3.13 10.06
C PRO A 74 13.23 -2.16 9.46
N LYS A 75 13.51 -1.69 8.24
CA LYS A 75 12.57 -0.89 7.46
C LYS A 75 11.31 -1.71 7.15
N THR A 76 10.14 -1.11 7.20
CA THR A 76 8.87 -1.82 7.11
C THR A 76 8.17 -1.58 5.78
N ILE A 77 7.60 -2.66 5.20
CA ILE A 77 6.77 -2.62 3.98
C ILE A 77 5.44 -3.31 4.27
N ASP A 78 4.34 -2.63 3.95
CA ASP A 78 2.98 -3.14 4.18
C ASP A 78 2.28 -3.44 2.86
N THR A 79 1.99 -4.72 2.60
CA THR A 79 1.32 -5.15 1.37
C THR A 79 -0.15 -4.72 1.30
N LEU A 80 -0.83 -4.51 2.44
CA LEU A 80 -2.19 -3.99 2.43
C LEU A 80 -2.26 -2.55 1.88
N TYR A 81 -1.23 -1.73 2.16
CA TYR A 81 -1.15 -0.36 1.65
C TYR A 81 -0.82 -0.32 0.15
N LEU A 82 0.00 -1.25 -0.34
CA LEU A 82 0.36 -1.35 -1.75
C LEU A 82 -0.78 -1.88 -2.63
N SER A 83 -1.57 -2.81 -2.12
CA SER A 83 -2.59 -3.52 -2.88
C SER A 83 -3.61 -2.61 -3.60
N PRO A 84 -4.20 -1.56 -3.01
CA PRO A 84 -5.16 -0.70 -3.73
C PRO A 84 -4.53 0.16 -4.81
N LEU A 85 -3.22 0.43 -4.72
CA LEU A 85 -2.50 1.16 -5.76
C LEU A 85 -2.25 0.29 -6.98
N LEU A 86 -1.92 -0.98 -6.75
CA LEU A 86 -1.41 -1.90 -7.77
C LEU A 86 -2.49 -2.84 -8.31
N PHE A 87 -3.52 -3.10 -7.51
CA PHE A 87 -4.68 -3.91 -7.87
C PHE A 87 -6.02 -3.19 -7.62
N PRO A 88 -6.22 -1.96 -8.14
CA PRO A 88 -7.39 -1.15 -7.84
C PRO A 88 -8.72 -1.76 -8.29
N ALA A 89 -8.69 -2.74 -9.20
CA ALA A 89 -9.89 -3.48 -9.62
C ALA A 89 -10.37 -4.50 -8.58
N LYS A 90 -9.55 -4.88 -7.61
CA LYS A 90 -9.96 -5.81 -6.55
C LYS A 90 -10.81 -5.10 -5.50
N PRO A 91 -12.04 -5.57 -5.19
CA PRO A 91 -12.89 -4.93 -4.19
C PRO A 91 -12.40 -5.18 -2.76
N TYR A 92 -11.62 -6.25 -2.54
CA TYR A 92 -11.08 -6.63 -1.25
C TYR A 92 -9.59 -6.92 -1.35
N HIS A 93 -8.86 -6.50 -0.32
CA HIS A 93 -7.41 -6.62 -0.23
C HIS A 93 -6.97 -7.44 0.99
N HIS A 94 -7.79 -8.39 1.42
CA HIS A 94 -7.41 -9.37 2.44
C HIS A 94 -6.55 -10.48 1.82
N LEU A 95 -5.64 -11.04 2.62
CA LEU A 95 -5.00 -12.30 2.27
C LEU A 95 -6.10 -13.37 2.13
N LEU A 96 -6.14 -14.06 1.00
CA LEU A 96 -7.09 -15.15 0.80
C LEU A 96 -6.75 -16.27 1.78
N LYS A 97 -7.61 -16.47 2.77
CA LYS A 97 -7.60 -17.69 3.57
C LYS A 97 -8.14 -18.80 2.67
N ASP A 98 -7.36 -19.86 2.48
CA ASP A 98 -7.83 -21.00 1.70
C ASP A 98 -9.16 -21.50 2.26
N ASP A 99 -10.18 -21.57 1.42
CA ASP A 99 -11.51 -22.11 1.73
C ASP A 99 -11.36 -23.58 2.09
N LYS A 100 -11.05 -23.90 3.35
CA LYS A 100 -11.00 -25.31 3.71
C LYS A 100 -11.25 -25.65 5.15
N LEU A 101 -12.18 -26.41 5.28
CA LEU A 101 -12.57 -27.55 6.12
C LEU A 101 -11.50 -28.12 7.10
N GLN A 102 -10.36 -27.50 7.32
CA GLN A 102 -9.35 -27.93 8.28
C GLN A 102 -9.18 -26.88 9.36
N THR A 103 -9.72 -27.19 10.51
CA THR A 103 -9.75 -26.36 11.72
C THR A 103 -8.36 -26.00 12.28
N ASP A 104 -7.30 -26.70 11.89
CA ASP A 104 -5.95 -26.54 12.42
C ASP A 104 -5.07 -25.55 11.62
N SER A 105 -5.55 -25.06 10.45
CA SER A 105 -4.81 -24.12 9.61
C SER A 105 -5.36 -22.68 9.64
N LEU A 106 -6.41 -22.41 10.42
CA LEU A 106 -7.15 -21.15 10.37
C LEU A 106 -6.37 -19.95 10.95
N ASN A 107 -5.37 -20.19 11.79
CA ASN A 107 -4.55 -19.16 12.41
C ASN A 107 -3.09 -19.64 12.48
N ASN A 108 -2.44 -19.75 11.33
CA ASN A 108 -1.03 -20.10 11.26
C ASN A 108 -0.23 -18.92 10.73
N PRO A 109 0.48 -18.16 11.57
CA PRO A 109 1.19 -16.96 11.17
C PRO A 109 2.30 -17.23 10.15
N LEU A 110 2.88 -18.44 10.11
CA LEU A 110 3.81 -18.80 9.05
C LEU A 110 3.12 -18.82 7.68
N ASN A 111 1.93 -19.41 7.58
CA ASN A 111 1.20 -19.46 6.32
C ASN A 111 0.79 -18.04 5.85
N ASP A 112 0.37 -17.19 6.77
CA ASP A 112 -0.03 -15.83 6.45
C ASP A 112 1.19 -14.96 6.07
N SER A 113 2.35 -15.16 6.67
CA SER A 113 3.61 -14.54 6.25
C SER A 113 4.06 -15.01 4.86
N MET A 114 3.87 -16.29 4.51
CA MET A 114 4.15 -16.80 3.16
C MET A 114 3.23 -16.19 2.11
N LYS A 115 1.94 -16.05 2.39
CA LYS A 115 0.98 -15.38 1.50
C LYS A 115 1.28 -13.89 1.32
N ALA A 116 1.70 -13.20 2.38
CA ALA A 116 2.16 -11.82 2.31
C ALA A 116 3.40 -11.68 1.41
N HIS A 117 4.33 -12.64 1.48
CA HIS A 117 5.48 -12.69 0.59
C HIS A 117 5.07 -12.88 -0.89
N GLU A 118 4.18 -13.83 -1.18
CA GLU A 118 3.67 -14.07 -2.53
C GLU A 118 2.95 -12.83 -3.08
N LEU A 119 2.11 -12.19 -2.25
CA LEU A 119 1.44 -10.95 -2.62
C LEU A 119 2.44 -9.83 -2.94
N PHE A 120 3.46 -9.66 -2.12
CA PHE A 120 4.50 -8.66 -2.35
C PHE A 120 5.23 -8.86 -3.68
N LEU A 121 5.57 -10.10 -4.02
CA LEU A 121 6.19 -10.39 -5.34
C LEU A 121 5.27 -9.99 -6.49
N ALA A 122 3.96 -10.27 -6.37
CA ALA A 122 2.97 -9.83 -7.36
C ALA A 122 2.83 -8.30 -7.40
N GLU A 123 2.94 -7.61 -6.28
CA GLU A 123 2.92 -6.14 -6.18
C GLU A 123 4.14 -5.51 -6.84
N VAL A 124 5.34 -6.05 -6.61
CA VAL A 124 6.57 -5.59 -7.27
C VAL A 124 6.46 -5.77 -8.80
N GLU A 125 5.95 -6.92 -9.24
CA GLU A 125 5.72 -7.17 -10.66
C GLU A 125 4.67 -6.21 -11.25
N ALA A 126 3.56 -5.98 -10.54
CA ALA A 126 2.51 -5.06 -10.96
C ALA A 126 3.03 -3.62 -11.07
N PHE A 127 3.84 -3.14 -10.11
CA PHE A 127 4.51 -1.85 -10.20
C PHE A 127 5.43 -1.78 -11.44
N GLY A 128 6.20 -2.84 -11.69
CA GLY A 128 7.07 -2.94 -12.86
C GLY A 128 6.34 -2.79 -14.20
N ARG A 129 5.07 -3.23 -14.26
CA ARG A 129 4.21 -3.16 -15.46
C ARG A 129 3.47 -1.83 -15.64
N LEU A 130 3.47 -0.94 -14.65
CA LEU A 130 2.87 0.39 -14.79
C LEU A 130 3.58 1.18 -15.89
N ASP A 131 2.85 2.08 -16.56
CA ASP A 131 3.48 3.05 -17.43
C ASP A 131 4.37 4.01 -16.63
N GLU A 132 5.33 4.61 -17.30
CA GLU A 132 6.36 5.43 -16.66
C GLU A 132 5.80 6.68 -15.98
N ASP A 133 4.72 7.26 -16.51
CA ASP A 133 4.07 8.42 -15.90
C ASP A 133 3.42 8.04 -14.56
N LEU A 134 2.76 6.87 -14.47
CA LEU A 134 2.20 6.36 -13.21
C LEU A 134 3.28 6.00 -12.19
N LYS A 135 4.37 5.36 -12.61
CA LYS A 135 5.51 5.08 -11.71
C LYS A 135 6.05 6.38 -11.12
N TYR A 136 6.24 7.39 -11.98
CA TYR A 136 6.70 8.71 -11.53
C TYR A 136 5.72 9.36 -10.55
N ILE A 137 4.42 9.35 -10.88
CA ILE A 137 3.36 9.93 -10.02
C ILE A 137 3.36 9.25 -8.65
N TYR A 138 3.31 7.91 -8.61
CA TYR A 138 3.29 7.19 -7.34
C TYR A 138 4.55 7.41 -6.54
N TYR A 139 5.72 7.37 -7.16
CA TYR A 139 6.98 7.68 -6.48
C TYR A 139 6.96 9.09 -5.90
N SER A 140 6.59 10.10 -6.69
CA SER A 140 6.61 11.50 -6.25
C SER A 140 5.64 11.79 -5.12
N LEU A 141 4.47 11.12 -5.10
CA LEU A 141 3.47 11.28 -4.05
C LEU A 141 3.83 10.48 -2.78
N LEU A 142 4.35 9.27 -2.93
CA LEU A 142 4.37 8.28 -1.87
C LEU A 142 5.76 8.05 -1.26
N HIS A 143 6.85 8.19 -2.02
CA HIS A 143 8.20 8.02 -1.46
C HIS A 143 8.52 8.98 -0.31
N PRO A 144 7.99 10.22 -0.26
CA PRO A 144 8.19 11.10 0.89
C PRO A 144 7.40 10.69 2.15
N THR A 145 6.52 9.70 2.07
CA THR A 145 5.67 9.24 3.20
C THR A 145 6.29 8.03 3.90
N ASP A 146 6.11 7.94 5.21
CA ASP A 146 6.69 6.86 6.02
C ASP A 146 6.13 5.49 5.63
N GLU A 147 4.86 5.44 5.19
CA GLU A 147 4.15 4.22 4.85
C GLU A 147 4.70 3.55 3.58
N PHE A 148 5.22 4.32 2.63
CA PHE A 148 5.60 3.82 1.31
C PHE A 148 7.09 3.94 1.00
N LYS A 149 7.83 4.79 1.73
CA LYS A 149 9.26 5.03 1.48
C LYS A 149 10.05 3.74 1.35
N SER A 150 9.85 2.82 2.28
CA SER A 150 10.58 1.55 2.32
C SER A 150 10.36 0.67 1.09
N PHE A 151 9.16 0.72 0.49
CA PHE A 151 8.88 -0.01 -0.74
C PHE A 151 9.72 0.51 -1.91
N PHE A 152 9.74 1.83 -2.13
CA PHE A 152 10.50 2.42 -3.22
C PHE A 152 12.01 2.27 -3.03
N ASP A 153 12.50 2.38 -1.80
CA ASP A 153 13.90 2.11 -1.45
C ASP A 153 14.27 0.64 -1.74
N PHE A 154 13.37 -0.30 -1.41
CA PHE A 154 13.57 -1.74 -1.64
C PHE A 154 13.68 -2.08 -3.12
N ILE A 155 12.77 -1.57 -3.96
CA ILE A 155 12.80 -1.81 -5.40
C ILE A 155 13.84 -0.95 -6.13
N ALA A 156 14.56 -0.08 -5.40
CA ALA A 156 15.56 0.85 -5.92
C ALA A 156 15.05 1.70 -7.10
N TYR A 157 13.78 2.12 -7.04
CA TYR A 157 13.21 2.96 -8.09
C TYR A 157 13.79 4.37 -8.02
N THR A 158 14.22 4.87 -9.17
CA THR A 158 14.76 6.22 -9.31
C THR A 158 14.10 6.94 -10.48
N ILE A 159 13.86 8.24 -10.32
CA ILE A 159 13.32 9.07 -11.39
C ILE A 159 14.40 9.28 -12.46
N PRO A 160 14.11 8.99 -13.76
CA PRO A 160 15.01 9.32 -14.84
C PRO A 160 15.32 10.82 -14.91
N PHE A 161 16.59 11.17 -14.88
CA PHE A 161 17.04 12.56 -14.88
C PHE A 161 16.50 13.34 -16.09
N GLY A 162 15.90 14.53 -15.81
CA GLY A 162 15.43 15.45 -16.85
C GLY A 162 14.21 14.98 -17.65
N LYS A 163 13.58 13.85 -17.29
CA LYS A 163 12.44 13.31 -18.01
C LYS A 163 11.10 13.94 -17.60
N TYR A 164 10.97 14.34 -16.35
CA TYR A 164 9.70 14.78 -15.77
C TYR A 164 9.76 16.22 -15.25
N ASP A 165 8.62 16.91 -15.42
CA ASP A 165 8.31 18.17 -14.76
C ASP A 165 7.89 17.91 -13.29
N ASN A 166 7.18 18.88 -12.68
CA ASN A 166 6.61 18.64 -11.36
C ASN A 166 5.44 17.61 -11.43
N PRO A 167 5.11 16.95 -10.31
CA PRO A 167 4.07 15.91 -10.26
C PRO A 167 2.70 16.40 -10.75
N GLU A 168 2.33 17.65 -10.47
CA GLU A 168 1.04 18.20 -10.90
C GLU A 168 0.90 18.21 -12.43
N THR A 169 1.93 18.68 -13.13
CA THR A 169 1.96 18.72 -14.60
C THR A 169 1.80 17.32 -15.19
N VAL A 170 2.49 16.33 -14.60
CA VAL A 170 2.40 14.94 -15.08
C VAL A 170 1.01 14.36 -14.81
N ILE A 171 0.42 14.61 -13.62
CA ILE A 171 -0.94 14.17 -13.29
C ILE A 171 -1.95 14.79 -14.28
N ARG A 172 -1.89 16.10 -14.52
CA ARG A 172 -2.79 16.77 -15.43
C ARG A 172 -2.70 16.22 -16.87
N ARG A 173 -1.48 15.95 -17.33
CA ARG A 173 -1.27 15.34 -18.65
C ARG A 173 -1.80 13.90 -18.70
N ARG A 174 -1.45 13.07 -17.72
CA ARG A 174 -1.78 11.64 -17.70
C ARG A 174 -3.27 11.38 -17.53
N PHE A 175 -3.94 12.20 -16.74
CA PHE A 175 -5.37 12.12 -16.45
C PHE A 175 -6.21 13.18 -17.16
N ALA A 176 -5.70 13.77 -18.24
CA ALA A 176 -6.47 14.68 -19.07
C ALA A 176 -7.79 14.03 -19.51
N LYS A 177 -8.91 14.75 -19.37
CA LYS A 177 -10.28 14.26 -19.64
C LYS A 177 -10.81 13.17 -18.70
N GLU A 178 -10.06 12.79 -17.66
CA GLU A 178 -10.50 11.81 -16.65
C GLU A 178 -10.78 12.46 -15.29
N VAL A 179 -10.25 13.66 -15.06
CA VAL A 179 -10.45 14.47 -13.85
C VAL A 179 -10.73 15.93 -14.20
N CYS A 180 -11.33 16.65 -13.27
CA CYS A 180 -11.58 18.09 -13.42
C CYS A 180 -10.26 18.87 -13.55
N GLU A 181 -10.13 19.67 -14.62
CA GLU A 181 -8.94 20.50 -14.88
C GLU A 181 -8.73 21.59 -13.82
N HIS A 182 -9.80 22.00 -13.11
CA HIS A 182 -9.75 23.03 -12.06
C HIS A 182 -9.58 22.45 -10.66
N ALA A 183 -9.35 21.12 -10.52
CA ALA A 183 -9.03 20.52 -9.24
C ALA A 183 -7.71 21.07 -8.69
N GLN A 184 -7.68 21.40 -7.40
CA GLN A 184 -6.50 21.96 -6.72
C GLN A 184 -5.47 20.87 -6.40
N LEU A 185 -4.84 20.30 -7.43
CA LEU A 185 -3.92 19.16 -7.28
C LEU A 185 -2.73 19.48 -6.39
N GLU A 186 -2.15 20.68 -6.49
CA GLU A 186 -1.01 21.10 -5.67
C GLU A 186 -1.29 20.97 -4.17
N ASN A 187 -2.51 21.34 -3.75
CA ASN A 187 -2.93 21.20 -2.36
C ASN A 187 -3.01 19.72 -1.93
N TYR A 188 -3.49 18.84 -2.80
CA TYR A 188 -3.56 17.40 -2.49
C TYR A 188 -2.18 16.73 -2.52
N ILE A 189 -1.31 17.10 -3.46
CA ILE A 189 0.08 16.63 -3.53
C ILE A 189 0.82 16.94 -2.22
N SER A 190 0.61 18.14 -1.65
CA SER A 190 1.32 18.55 -0.45
C SER A 190 0.70 18.06 0.87
N ARG A 191 -0.62 17.88 0.94
CA ARG A 191 -1.33 17.64 2.21
C ARG A 191 -2.05 16.29 2.30
N ALA A 192 -2.23 15.61 1.19
CA ALA A 192 -2.96 14.35 1.09
C ALA A 192 -2.41 13.45 -0.02
N PRO A 193 -1.08 13.25 -0.11
CA PRO A 193 -0.48 12.54 -1.24
C PRO A 193 -0.92 11.08 -1.33
N ILE A 194 -1.11 10.39 -0.20
CA ILE A 194 -1.56 9.00 -0.16
C ILE A 194 -3.00 8.90 -0.68
N GLU A 195 -3.88 9.75 -0.19
CA GLU A 195 -5.28 9.77 -0.61
C GLU A 195 -5.40 10.11 -2.10
N LEU A 196 -4.59 11.06 -2.59
CA LEU A 196 -4.55 11.39 -4.01
C LEU A 196 -4.08 10.19 -4.84
N ALA A 197 -3.03 9.49 -4.41
CA ALA A 197 -2.52 8.30 -5.10
C ALA A 197 -3.60 7.20 -5.21
N TYR A 198 -4.35 6.92 -4.14
CA TYR A 198 -5.46 5.97 -4.18
C TYR A 198 -6.59 6.41 -5.13
N CYS A 199 -6.94 7.70 -5.14
CA CYS A 199 -7.90 8.25 -6.10
C CYS A 199 -7.42 8.03 -7.54
N LEU A 200 -6.17 8.36 -7.84
CA LEU A 200 -5.61 8.21 -9.19
C LEU A 200 -5.51 6.74 -9.62
N ALA A 201 -5.19 5.83 -8.70
CA ALA A 201 -5.18 4.39 -8.97
C ALA A 201 -6.58 3.90 -9.38
N LEU A 202 -7.61 4.28 -8.63
CA LEU A 202 -9.00 3.91 -8.92
C LEU A 202 -9.48 4.50 -10.24
N ILE A 203 -9.14 5.75 -10.54
CA ILE A 203 -9.46 6.40 -11.82
C ILE A 203 -8.77 5.69 -12.99
N ASN A 204 -7.49 5.35 -12.83
CA ASN A 204 -6.70 4.66 -13.86
C ASN A 204 -7.22 3.26 -14.19
N CYS A 205 -7.80 2.57 -13.23
CA CYS A 205 -8.35 1.22 -13.39
C CYS A 205 -9.46 1.16 -14.45
N ARG A 206 -10.22 2.26 -14.66
CA ARG A 206 -11.35 2.38 -15.63
C ARG A 206 -12.44 1.32 -15.44
N ASP A 207 -12.43 0.59 -14.35
CA ASP A 207 -13.46 -0.36 -14.00
C ASP A 207 -14.57 0.36 -13.21
N ARG A 208 -15.77 0.44 -13.81
CA ARG A 208 -16.93 1.10 -13.19
C ARG A 208 -17.45 0.40 -11.93
N TYR A 209 -17.04 -0.84 -11.69
CA TYR A 209 -17.43 -1.60 -10.50
C TYR A 209 -16.40 -1.52 -9.38
N SER A 210 -15.23 -0.94 -9.65
CA SER A 210 -14.20 -0.75 -8.63
C SER A 210 -14.64 0.31 -7.64
N ILE A 211 -14.47 0.01 -6.37
CA ILE A 211 -14.78 0.89 -5.25
C ILE A 211 -13.56 1.07 -4.37
N THR A 212 -13.50 2.19 -3.67
CA THR A 212 -12.49 2.39 -2.64
C THR A 212 -12.71 1.36 -1.52
N PRO A 213 -11.71 0.58 -1.14
CA PRO A 213 -11.85 -0.40 -0.06
C PRO A 213 -12.25 0.26 1.26
N PRO A 214 -13.13 -0.37 2.06
CA PRO A 214 -13.59 0.21 3.33
C PRO A 214 -12.47 0.57 4.30
N TRP A 215 -11.38 -0.23 4.35
CA TRP A 215 -10.24 0.06 5.21
C TRP A 215 -9.48 1.32 4.74
N VAL A 216 -9.42 1.60 3.43
CA VAL A 216 -8.84 2.85 2.90
C VAL A 216 -9.69 4.03 3.35
N LEU A 217 -11.01 3.95 3.23
CA LEU A 217 -11.91 5.02 3.70
C LEU A 217 -11.79 5.26 5.21
N HIS A 218 -11.57 4.19 5.99
CA HIS A 218 -11.38 4.30 7.43
C HIS A 218 -10.05 4.98 7.81
N ASN A 219 -8.95 4.59 7.15
CA ASN A 219 -7.61 5.11 7.45
C ASN A 219 -7.28 6.41 6.72
N PHE A 220 -7.87 6.64 5.56
CA PHE A 220 -7.65 7.78 4.68
C PHE A 220 -8.98 8.42 4.24
N PRO A 221 -9.76 8.99 5.18
CA PRO A 221 -11.12 9.46 4.90
C PRO A 221 -11.20 10.57 3.85
N ARG A 222 -10.11 11.32 3.62
CA ARG A 222 -10.06 12.35 2.58
C ARG A 222 -10.16 11.82 1.15
N VAL A 223 -9.95 10.51 0.93
CA VAL A 223 -10.12 9.87 -0.39
C VAL A 223 -11.50 10.19 -0.98
N GLU A 224 -12.56 10.11 -0.15
CA GLU A 224 -13.94 10.42 -0.62
C GLU A 224 -14.08 11.86 -1.09
N SER A 225 -13.63 12.83 -0.30
CA SER A 225 -13.71 14.26 -0.64
C SER A 225 -12.83 14.62 -1.83
N ILE A 226 -11.64 14.04 -1.96
CA ILE A 226 -10.75 14.25 -3.10
C ILE A 226 -11.38 13.67 -4.38
N MET A 227 -11.88 12.44 -4.32
CA MET A 227 -12.58 11.82 -5.45
C MET A 227 -13.79 12.64 -5.88
N TYR A 228 -14.55 13.19 -4.92
CA TYR A 228 -15.68 14.06 -5.19
C TYR A 228 -15.27 15.29 -6.00
N VAL A 229 -14.19 15.97 -5.61
CA VAL A 229 -13.67 17.14 -6.33
C VAL A 229 -13.07 16.75 -7.70
N LEU A 230 -12.37 15.63 -7.78
CA LEU A 230 -11.75 15.20 -9.04
C LEU A 230 -12.79 14.80 -10.11
N ARG A 231 -13.89 14.13 -9.72
CA ARG A 231 -14.78 13.46 -10.66
C ARG A 231 -16.28 13.66 -10.45
N ASN A 232 -16.72 13.99 -9.25
CA ASN A 232 -18.15 13.93 -8.92
C ASN A 232 -18.79 15.31 -8.71
N THR A 233 -18.02 16.39 -8.91
CA THR A 233 -18.52 17.77 -8.83
C THR A 233 -18.11 18.54 -10.08
N PRO A 234 -19.07 19.13 -10.82
CA PRO A 234 -18.75 19.96 -11.97
C PRO A 234 -18.08 21.26 -11.53
N CYS A 235 -17.06 21.70 -12.27
CA CYS A 235 -16.49 23.02 -12.06
C CYS A 235 -17.40 24.11 -12.67
N LEU A 236 -17.32 25.31 -12.11
CA LEU A 236 -18.18 26.44 -12.52
C LEU A 236 -17.95 26.89 -13.98
N THR A 237 -16.73 26.73 -14.48
CA THR A 237 -16.33 27.22 -15.82
C THR A 237 -16.51 26.18 -16.92
N GLY A 238 -16.81 24.92 -16.59
CA GLY A 238 -17.01 23.86 -17.55
C GLY A 238 -15.73 23.45 -18.28
N CYS A 239 -14.85 22.65 -17.62
CA CYS A 239 -13.70 22.03 -18.31
C CYS A 239 -14.13 20.86 -19.20
N VAL A 240 -13.20 20.35 -20.02
CA VAL A 240 -13.48 19.24 -20.96
C VAL A 240 -14.07 18.02 -20.24
N TYR A 241 -13.49 17.61 -19.11
CA TYR A 241 -14.01 16.49 -18.32
C TYR A 241 -15.44 16.78 -17.80
N CYS A 242 -15.65 17.93 -17.14
CA CYS A 242 -16.94 18.24 -16.52
C CYS A 242 -18.06 18.39 -17.56
N ASN A 243 -17.78 18.99 -18.72
CA ASN A 243 -18.76 19.12 -19.80
C ASN A 243 -19.19 17.75 -20.35
N GLN A 244 -18.26 16.78 -20.40
CA GLN A 244 -18.56 15.42 -20.86
C GLN A 244 -19.26 14.57 -19.78
N ALA A 245 -18.80 14.68 -18.52
CA ALA A 245 -19.28 13.83 -17.43
C ALA A 245 -20.68 14.23 -16.91
N PHE A 246 -21.00 15.54 -16.93
CA PHE A 246 -22.21 16.07 -16.29
C PHE A 246 -23.26 16.62 -17.27
N ASP A 247 -22.98 16.60 -18.55
CA ASP A 247 -23.94 17.08 -19.60
C ASP A 247 -24.47 18.53 -19.34
N ILE A 248 -23.62 19.40 -18.76
CA ILE A 248 -24.04 20.71 -18.19
C ILE A 248 -24.28 21.79 -19.27
N HIS A 249 -23.78 21.60 -20.48
CA HIS A 249 -23.79 22.59 -21.53
C HIS A 249 -24.34 22.05 -22.86
N ARG A 250 -25.42 21.31 -22.82
CA ARG A 250 -26.24 21.00 -24.00
C ARG A 250 -27.34 21.97 -24.20
#